data_9e44e9e692fa486d77d7198145e44d78
#
_entry.id   9e44e9e692fa486d77d7198145e44d78
#
_cell.length_a   1.000
_cell.length_b   1.000
_cell.length_c   1.000
_cell.angle_alpha   90.00
_cell.angle_beta   90.00
_cell.angle_gamma   90.00
#
_symmetry.space_group_name_H-M   'P 1'
#
loop_
_entity.id
_entity.type
_entity.pdbx_description
1 polymer ?
#
loop_
_entity_poly.entity_id
_entity_poly.type
_entity_poly.pdbx_seq_one_letter_code
_entity_poly.pdbx_strand_id
1 'polypeptide(L)'
;MLASRVAGSLGAAGHEVVPVPAEVPIDLPTGADLVVCDLEAADPAEVAGLAVPSLGFYSHVDVGTRDAAKQAGVDLVVPRSRMARELPDLVEGLI
;
A
#
# COMPACT_ATOMS: atom_id res chain seq x y z
N MET A 1 -5.67 12.38 -8.37
CA MET A 1 -6.09 11.34 -7.41
C MET A 1 -4.92 10.44 -7.07
N LEU A 2 -4.81 10.03 -5.82
CA LEU A 2 -3.69 9.23 -5.37
C LEU A 2 -3.61 7.86 -6.06
N ALA A 3 -4.75 7.20 -6.23
CA ALA A 3 -4.82 5.91 -6.91
C ALA A 3 -4.29 5.99 -8.34
N SER A 4 -4.58 7.08 -9.06
CA SER A 4 -4.06 7.30 -10.41
C SER A 4 -2.53 7.49 -10.42
N ARG A 5 -1.98 8.15 -9.39
CA ARG A 5 -0.53 8.33 -9.26
C ARG A 5 0.17 7.00 -8.99
N VAL A 6 -0.40 6.17 -8.15
CA VAL A 6 0.12 4.83 -7.88
C VAL A 6 0.13 4.01 -9.16
N ALA A 7 -0.98 3.94 -9.86
CA ALA A 7 -1.09 3.20 -11.11
C ALA A 7 -0.14 3.73 -12.18
N GLY A 8 -0.03 5.05 -12.33
CA GLY A 8 0.86 5.66 -13.30
C GLY A 8 2.33 5.41 -13.00
N SER A 9 2.73 5.58 -11.75
CA SER A 9 4.11 5.40 -11.30
C SER A 9 4.57 3.95 -11.44
N LEU A 10 3.77 3.00 -10.97
CA LEU A 10 4.12 1.59 -11.04
C LEU A 10 3.98 1.03 -12.45
N GLY A 11 2.99 1.48 -13.22
CA GLY A 11 2.85 1.10 -14.62
C GLY A 11 4.05 1.54 -15.45
N ALA A 12 4.55 2.75 -15.23
CA ALA A 12 5.75 3.27 -15.90
C ALA A 12 7.01 2.46 -15.52
N ALA A 13 7.02 1.87 -14.32
CA ALA A 13 8.12 1.01 -13.88
C ALA A 13 7.99 -0.46 -14.35
N GLY A 14 6.96 -0.77 -15.13
CA GLY A 14 6.76 -2.11 -15.69
C GLY A 14 5.86 -3.04 -14.88
N HIS A 15 5.19 -2.53 -13.85
CA HIS A 15 4.28 -3.32 -13.03
C HIS A 15 2.84 -3.25 -13.56
N GLU A 16 2.11 -4.35 -13.42
CA GLU A 16 0.68 -4.37 -13.67
C GLU A 16 -0.06 -3.97 -12.39
N VAL A 17 -0.85 -2.91 -12.45
CA VAL A 17 -1.57 -2.38 -11.29
C VAL A 17 -3.06 -2.65 -11.45
N VAL A 18 -3.64 -3.35 -10.47
CA VAL A 18 -5.06 -3.68 -10.45
C VAL A 18 -5.71 -3.00 -9.25
N PRO A 19 -6.63 -2.05 -9.46
CA PRO A 19 -7.38 -1.46 -8.36
C PRO A 19 -8.29 -2.50 -7.70
N VAL A 20 -8.31 -2.50 -6.36
CA VAL A 20 -9.12 -3.41 -5.55
C VAL A 20 -9.89 -2.59 -4.51
N PRO A 21 -11.19 -2.86 -4.29
CA PRO A 21 -11.93 -2.17 -3.23
C PRO A 21 -11.27 -2.38 -1.86
N ALA A 22 -11.24 -1.33 -1.05
CA ALA A 22 -10.67 -1.37 0.30
C ALA A 22 -11.62 -2.00 1.34
N GLU A 23 -12.83 -2.32 0.95
CA GLU A 23 -13.84 -2.91 1.82
C GLU A 23 -13.47 -4.34 2.23
N VAL A 24 -13.82 -4.68 3.46
CA VAL A 24 -13.54 -5.99 4.05
C VAL A 24 -14.60 -7.01 3.61
N PRO A 25 -14.22 -8.24 3.20
CA PRO A 25 -12.85 -8.74 3.07
C PRO A 25 -12.15 -8.21 1.82
N ILE A 26 -10.84 -7.95 1.95
CA ILE A 26 -10.06 -7.52 0.79
C ILE A 26 -9.77 -8.73 -0.08
N ASP A 27 -10.19 -8.68 -1.33
CA ASP A 27 -10.07 -9.78 -2.27
C ASP A 27 -9.02 -9.44 -3.34
N LEU A 28 -7.84 -10.03 -3.21
CA LEU A 28 -6.74 -9.81 -4.14
C LEU A 28 -6.85 -10.69 -5.38
N PRO A 29 -6.45 -10.18 -6.56
CA PRO A 29 -6.37 -11.02 -7.75
C PRO A 29 -5.35 -12.14 -7.58
N THR A 30 -5.59 -13.26 -8.23
CA THR A 30 -4.67 -14.39 -8.23
C THR A 30 -3.32 -13.96 -8.83
N GLY A 31 -2.24 -14.31 -8.14
CA GLY A 31 -0.89 -13.96 -8.59
C GLY A 31 -0.42 -12.57 -8.19
N ALA A 32 -1.15 -11.87 -7.33
CA ALA A 32 -0.68 -10.59 -6.80
C ALA A 32 0.63 -10.78 -6.02
N ASP A 33 1.61 -9.91 -6.30
CA ASP A 33 2.94 -9.97 -5.66
C ASP A 33 3.06 -9.01 -4.48
N LEU A 34 2.22 -7.98 -4.44
CA LEU A 34 2.30 -6.91 -3.47
C LEU A 34 0.97 -6.18 -3.40
N VAL A 35 0.65 -5.62 -2.25
CA VAL A 35 -0.48 -4.71 -2.09
C VAL A 35 0.02 -3.33 -1.67
N VAL A 36 -0.50 -2.28 -2.31
CA VAL A 36 -0.27 -0.88 -1.92
C VAL A 36 -1.60 -0.32 -1.47
N CYS A 37 -1.67 0.23 -0.27
CA CYS A 37 -2.93 0.70 0.28
C CYS A 37 -2.83 2.06 0.95
N ASP A 38 -3.95 2.79 0.92
CA ASP A 38 -4.15 3.99 1.73
C ASP A 38 -4.63 3.53 3.12
N LEU A 39 -3.80 3.73 4.12
CA LEU A 39 -4.10 3.30 5.50
C LEU A 39 -5.25 4.08 6.13
N GLU A 40 -5.66 5.19 5.53
CA GLU A 40 -6.85 5.93 5.98
C GLU A 40 -8.14 5.34 5.40
N ALA A 41 -8.04 4.56 4.33
CA ALA A 41 -9.19 3.91 3.68
C ALA A 41 -9.29 2.41 4.00
N ALA A 42 -8.17 1.75 4.20
CA ALA A 42 -8.11 0.30 4.44
C ALA A 42 -7.78 -0.01 5.90
N ASP A 43 -8.35 -1.09 6.44
CA ASP A 43 -8.03 -1.56 7.79
C ASP A 43 -6.62 -2.16 7.80
N PRO A 44 -5.68 -1.63 8.61
CA PRO A 44 -4.31 -2.14 8.67
C PRO A 44 -4.23 -3.63 9.03
N ALA A 45 -5.08 -4.11 9.92
CA ALA A 45 -5.07 -5.52 10.31
C ALA A 45 -5.45 -6.44 9.16
N GLU A 46 -6.43 -6.04 8.35
CA GLU A 46 -6.84 -6.79 7.17
C GLU A 46 -5.72 -6.82 6.12
N VAL A 47 -5.07 -5.68 5.90
CA VAL A 47 -3.95 -5.58 4.96
C VAL A 47 -2.78 -6.44 5.41
N ALA A 48 -2.43 -6.39 6.69
CA ALA A 48 -1.33 -7.18 7.25
C ALA A 48 -1.61 -8.69 7.20
N GLY A 49 -2.88 -9.08 7.23
CA GLY A 49 -3.29 -10.48 7.15
C GLY A 49 -3.28 -11.07 5.75
N LEU A 50 -3.05 -10.28 4.72
CA LEU A 50 -2.98 -10.77 3.35
C LEU A 50 -1.70 -11.60 3.11
N ALA A 51 -1.75 -12.51 2.16
CA ALA A 51 -0.66 -13.46 1.90
C ALA A 51 0.53 -12.86 1.14
N VAL A 52 0.51 -11.57 0.85
CA VAL A 52 1.55 -10.88 0.09
C VAL A 52 2.11 -9.72 0.90
N PRO A 53 3.33 -9.24 0.58
CA PRO A 53 3.88 -8.05 1.22
C PRO A 53 2.98 -6.83 1.03
N SER A 54 2.97 -5.94 2.01
CA SER A 54 2.11 -4.76 2.02
C SER A 54 2.90 -3.47 2.21
N LEU A 55 2.53 -2.47 1.42
CA LEU A 55 3.01 -1.10 1.54
C LEU A 55 1.80 -0.22 1.87
N GLY A 56 1.80 0.39 3.03
CA GLY A 56 0.76 1.32 3.44
C GLY A 56 1.27 2.76 3.48
N PHE A 57 0.49 3.70 2.97
CA PHE A 57 0.82 5.11 3.08
C PHE A 57 -0.22 5.86 3.91
N TYR A 58 0.20 6.94 4.53
CA TYR A 58 -0.63 7.74 5.45
C TYR A 58 -0.27 9.23 5.33
N SER A 59 -1.16 10.10 5.82
CA SER A 59 -0.86 11.52 5.94
C SER A 59 0.21 11.71 7.03
N HIS A 60 1.25 12.49 6.76
CA HIS A 60 2.38 12.68 7.66
C HIS A 60 1.99 13.26 9.04
N VAL A 61 0.80 13.84 9.16
CA VAL A 61 0.29 14.35 10.45
C VAL A 61 -0.45 13.28 11.26
N ASP A 62 -0.74 12.13 10.67
CA ASP A 62 -1.52 11.08 11.31
C ASP A 62 -0.62 9.99 11.91
N VAL A 63 0.01 10.32 13.02
CA VAL A 63 0.91 9.42 13.74
C VAL A 63 0.18 8.20 14.28
N GLY A 64 -1.07 8.35 14.68
CA GLY A 64 -1.89 7.24 15.17
C GLY A 64 -2.12 6.16 14.12
N THR A 65 -2.44 6.56 12.89
CA THR A 65 -2.59 5.62 11.77
C THR A 65 -1.27 4.91 11.46
N ARG A 66 -0.16 5.64 11.47
CA ARG A 66 1.17 5.05 11.27
C ARG A 66 1.48 3.97 12.31
N ASP A 67 1.28 4.28 13.58
CA ASP A 67 1.61 3.37 14.67
C ASP A 67 0.70 2.14 14.68
N ALA A 68 -0.60 2.32 14.42
CA ALA A 68 -1.55 1.23 14.31
C ALA A 68 -1.17 0.26 13.18
N ALA A 69 -0.77 0.79 12.03
CA ALA A 69 -0.36 -0.02 10.88
C ALA A 69 0.91 -0.82 11.18
N LYS A 70 1.90 -0.21 11.82
CA LYS A 70 3.13 -0.90 12.23
C LYS A 70 2.84 -2.01 13.22
N GLN A 71 2.00 -1.76 14.21
CA GLN A 71 1.61 -2.76 15.19
C GLN A 71 0.81 -3.91 14.59
N ALA A 72 0.01 -3.62 13.56
CA ALA A 72 -0.78 -4.64 12.86
C ALA A 72 0.08 -5.55 11.98
N GLY A 73 1.30 -5.12 11.62
CA GLY A 73 2.22 -5.94 10.84
C GLY A 73 2.29 -5.58 9.36
N VAL A 74 1.85 -4.38 8.96
CA VAL A 74 2.05 -3.89 7.59
C VAL A 74 3.55 -3.80 7.32
N ASP A 75 4.01 -4.39 6.23
CA ASP A 75 5.44 -4.59 5.98
C ASP A 75 6.22 -3.28 5.84
N LEU A 76 5.65 -2.31 5.14
CA LEU A 76 6.26 -0.99 5.00
C LEU A 76 5.19 0.08 5.17
N VAL A 77 5.44 1.04 6.05
CA VAL A 77 4.53 2.13 6.37
C VAL A 77 5.26 3.45 6.12
N VAL A 78 4.77 4.24 5.16
CA VAL A 78 5.44 5.46 4.74
C VAL A 78 4.47 6.63 4.62
N PRO A 79 4.92 7.89 4.83
CA PRO A 79 4.06 9.03 4.57
C PRO A 79 3.80 9.19 3.07
N ARG A 80 2.67 9.81 2.73
CA ARG A 80 2.26 10.06 1.33
C ARG A 80 3.34 10.73 0.50
N SER A 81 4.02 11.71 1.09
CA SER A 81 5.06 12.47 0.38
C SER A 81 6.21 11.56 -0.07
N ARG A 82 6.62 10.64 0.80
CA ARG A 82 7.67 9.68 0.48
C ARG A 82 7.17 8.67 -0.56
N MET A 83 5.97 8.17 -0.40
CA MET A 83 5.36 7.25 -1.36
C MET A 83 5.29 7.88 -2.75
N ALA A 84 4.86 9.14 -2.85
CA ALA A 84 4.74 9.82 -4.14
C ALA A 84 6.09 9.99 -4.86
N ARG A 85 7.20 10.14 -4.12
CA ARG A 85 8.53 10.34 -4.69
C ARG A 85 9.27 9.04 -4.97
N GLU A 86 9.08 8.03 -4.14
CA GLU A 86 9.95 6.85 -4.11
C GLU A 86 9.21 5.54 -4.35
N LEU A 87 7.95 5.58 -4.79
CA LEU A 87 7.11 4.40 -4.88
C LEU A 87 7.75 3.23 -5.66
N PRO A 88 8.34 3.43 -6.85
CA PRO A 88 8.97 2.32 -7.55
C PRO A 88 10.10 1.67 -6.75
N ASP A 89 10.93 2.47 -6.10
CA ASP A 89 12.04 1.96 -5.28
C ASP A 89 11.54 1.22 -4.04
N LEU A 90 10.49 1.72 -3.41
CA LEU A 90 9.88 1.08 -2.24
C LEU A 90 9.27 -0.28 -2.61
N VAL A 91 8.63 -0.37 -3.76
CA VAL A 91 8.05 -1.63 -4.26
C VAL A 91 9.16 -2.63 -4.58
N GLU A 92 10.21 -2.20 -5.26
CA GLU A 92 11.35 -3.07 -5.57
C GLU A 92 12.00 -3.66 -4.31
N GLY A 93 12.02 -2.91 -3.23
CA GLY A 93 12.55 -3.38 -1.95
C GLY A 93 11.68 -4.43 -1.27
N LEU A 94 10.40 -4.55 -1.64
CA LEU A 94 9.45 -5.50 -1.05
C LEU A 94 9.25 -6.76 -1.89
N ILE A 95 9.50 -6.69 -3.17
CA ILE A 95 9.33 -7.82 -4.10
C ILE A 95 10.56 -8.76 -4.10
#